data_44789930e916a8ed9ec9d58454a5aeb5
#
_entry.id   44789930e916a8ed9ec9d58454a5aeb5
#
_cell.length_a   1.000
_cell.length_b   1.000
_cell.length_c   1.000
_cell.angle_alpha   90.00
_cell.angle_beta   90.00
_cell.angle_gamma   90.00
#
_symmetry.space_group_name_H-M   'P 1'
#
loop_
_entity.id
_entity.type
_entity.pdbx_description
1 polymer ?
#
loop_
_entity_poly.entity_id
_entity_poly.type
_entity_poly.pdbx_seq_one_letter_code
_entity_poly.pdbx_strand_id
1 'polypeptide(L)' 'MRIDGVTYQLDWEKFSVGSSFFIPCLNDVEGREYIQRKMDRLGYATIIKLVIEDGIRGLRVWRVNRLQFKRN' A
#
# COMPACT_ATOMS: atom_id res chain seq x y z
N MET A 1 -4.68 2.96 -9.96
CA MET A 1 -4.63 1.69 -9.20
C MET A 1 -6.03 1.16 -8.99
N ARG A 2 -6.27 -0.10 -9.26
CA ARG A 2 -7.60 -0.69 -9.16
C ARG A 2 -7.58 -1.89 -8.22
N ILE A 3 -8.42 -1.86 -7.19
CA ILE A 3 -8.56 -2.91 -6.19
C ILE A 3 -10.04 -3.15 -5.93
N ASP A 4 -10.49 -4.41 -5.94
CA ASP A 4 -11.89 -4.81 -5.75
C ASP A 4 -12.85 -4.10 -6.73
N GLY A 5 -12.39 -3.85 -7.96
CA GLY A 5 -13.19 -3.17 -8.98
C GLY A 5 -13.28 -1.65 -8.81
N VAL A 6 -12.65 -1.08 -7.78
CA VAL A 6 -12.63 0.37 -7.54
C VAL A 6 -11.30 0.94 -8.00
N THR A 7 -11.36 2.03 -8.74
CA THR A 7 -10.17 2.74 -9.21
C THR A 7 -9.81 3.83 -8.21
N TYR A 8 -8.58 3.79 -7.73
CA TYR A 8 -8.03 4.80 -6.83
C TYR A 8 -7.02 5.64 -7.59
N GLN A 9 -7.18 6.96 -7.49
CA GLN A 9 -6.22 7.89 -8.08
C GLN A 9 -5.31 8.39 -6.96
N LEU A 10 -4.03 8.03 -7.06
CA LEU A 10 -3.02 8.40 -6.08
C LEU A 10 -1.90 9.16 -6.79
N ASP A 11 -1.47 10.24 -6.15
CA ASP A 11 -0.32 11.00 -6.63
C ASP A 11 0.95 10.37 -6.06
N TRP A 12 1.59 9.54 -6.86
CA TRP A 12 2.77 8.79 -6.42
C TRP A 12 3.96 9.70 -6.11
N GLU A 13 4.02 10.89 -6.73
CA GLU A 13 5.09 11.84 -6.45
C GLU A 13 4.98 12.41 -5.05
N LYS A 14 3.76 12.50 -4.51
CA LYS A 14 3.52 12.97 -3.16
C LYS A 14 3.61 11.87 -2.11
N PHE A 15 3.73 10.62 -2.53
CA PHE A 15 3.87 9.49 -1.62
C PHE A 15 5.33 9.39 -1.17
N SER A 16 5.71 10.22 -0.22
CA SER A 16 7.08 10.33 0.27
C SER A 16 7.37 9.35 1.40
N VAL A 17 8.64 9.15 1.69
CA VAL A 17 9.07 8.35 2.85
C VAL A 17 8.43 8.93 4.12
N GLY A 18 7.85 8.06 4.95
CA GLY A 18 7.14 8.46 6.16
C GLY A 18 5.64 8.69 5.96
N SER A 19 5.17 8.78 4.72
CA SER A 19 3.73 8.91 4.46
C SER A 19 3.08 7.55 4.30
N SER A 20 1.75 7.53 4.35
CA SER A 20 0.97 6.30 4.20
C SER A 20 -0.36 6.60 3.52
N PHE A 21 -0.97 5.55 2.98
CA PHE A 21 -2.34 5.63 2.48
C PHE A 21 -3.10 4.38 2.89
N PHE A 22 -4.43 4.49 2.95
CA PHE A 22 -5.32 3.40 3.32
C PHE A 22 -6.21 3.05 2.13
N ILE A 23 -6.32 1.77 1.82
CA ILE A 23 -7.18 1.27 0.76
C ILE A 23 -8.14 0.25 1.35
N PRO A 24 -9.44 0.55 1.39
CA PRO A 24 -10.44 -0.45 1.78
C PRO A 24 -10.42 -1.61 0.78
N CYS A 25 -10.40 -2.84 1.28
CA CYS A 25 -10.48 -4.01 0.40
C CYS A 25 -11.05 -5.21 1.14
N LEU A 26 -11.76 -6.07 0.39
CA LEU A 26 -12.34 -7.28 0.92
C LEU A 26 -11.34 -8.45 0.80
N ASN A 27 -10.63 -8.54 -0.33
CA ASN A 27 -9.62 -9.55 -0.55
C ASN A 27 -8.24 -8.97 -0.29
N ASP A 28 -7.77 -9.12 0.96
CA ASP A 28 -6.51 -8.52 1.38
C ASP A 28 -5.28 -9.19 0.72
N VAL A 29 -5.34 -10.48 0.43
CA VAL A 29 -4.23 -11.19 -0.22
C VAL A 29 -4.01 -10.65 -1.62
N GLU A 30 -5.08 -10.59 -2.42
CA GLU A 30 -5.01 -10.08 -3.79
C GLU A 30 -4.65 -8.59 -3.82
N GLY A 31 -5.24 -7.81 -2.92
CA GLY A 31 -4.94 -6.38 -2.79
C GLY A 31 -3.47 -6.15 -2.44
N ARG A 32 -2.94 -6.93 -1.49
CA ARG A 32 -1.54 -6.84 -1.09
C ARG A 32 -0.60 -7.16 -2.25
N GLU A 33 -0.87 -8.22 -2.99
CA GLU A 33 -0.06 -8.60 -4.14
C GLU A 33 -0.05 -7.50 -5.21
N TYR A 34 -1.22 -6.92 -5.47
CA TYR A 34 -1.35 -5.84 -6.45
C TYR A 34 -0.51 -4.63 -6.04
N ILE A 35 -0.65 -4.20 -4.79
CA ILE A 35 0.08 -3.05 -4.25
C ILE A 35 1.58 -3.32 -4.27
N GLN A 36 1.99 -4.52 -3.84
CA GLN A 36 3.41 -4.87 -3.78
C GLN A 36 4.04 -4.82 -5.17
N ARG A 37 3.37 -5.34 -6.18
CA ARG A 37 3.86 -5.29 -7.57
C ARG A 37 3.99 -3.84 -8.06
N LYS A 38 3.02 -2.99 -7.70
CA LYS A 38 3.06 -1.58 -8.07
C LYS A 38 4.24 -0.86 -7.40
N MET A 39 4.44 -1.12 -6.11
CA MET A 39 5.54 -0.52 -5.35
C MET A 39 6.89 -0.99 -5.87
N ASP A 40 7.02 -2.29 -6.18
CA ASP A 40 8.24 -2.84 -6.77
C ASP A 40 8.57 -2.17 -8.10
N ARG A 41 7.55 -1.94 -8.93
CA ARG A 41 7.71 -1.28 -10.22
C ARG A 41 8.17 0.16 -10.07
N LEU A 42 7.69 0.87 -9.04
CA LEU A 42 8.08 2.24 -8.74
C LEU A 42 9.44 2.31 -8.01
N GLY A 43 9.94 1.19 -7.51
CA GLY A 43 11.17 1.17 -6.73
C GLY A 43 10.99 1.65 -5.30
N TYR A 44 9.77 1.59 -4.77
CA TYR A 44 9.48 2.06 -3.41
C TYR A 44 9.52 0.91 -2.42
N ALA A 45 10.18 1.11 -1.29
CA ALA A 45 10.11 0.19 -0.16
C ALA A 45 8.90 0.53 0.69
N THR A 46 8.05 -0.46 0.99
CA THR A 46 6.80 -0.24 1.72
C THR A 46 6.57 -1.33 2.77
N ILE A 47 5.78 -0.98 3.78
CA ILE A 47 5.20 -1.93 4.73
C ILE A 47 3.70 -1.91 4.51
N ILE A 48 3.11 -3.08 4.33
CA ILE A 48 1.68 -3.22 4.06
C ILE A 48 1.07 -4.07 5.18
N LYS A 49 0.04 -3.53 5.84
CA LYS A 49 -0.65 -4.24 6.93
C LYS A 49 -2.15 -4.21 6.72
N LEU A 50 -2.80 -5.33 7.06
CA LEU A 50 -4.25 -5.40 7.16
C LEU A 50 -4.67 -4.69 8.44
N VAL A 51 -5.54 -3.70 8.30
CA VAL A 51 -6.00 -2.88 9.42
C VAL A 51 -7.52 -2.64 9.31
N ILE A 52 -8.11 -2.21 10.41
CA ILE A 52 -9.49 -1.73 10.44
C ILE A 52 -9.44 -0.29 10.91
N GLU A 53 -9.90 0.63 10.06
CA GLU A 53 -9.93 2.06 10.37
C GLU A 53 -11.36 2.56 10.23
N ASP A 54 -11.88 3.16 11.31
CA ASP A 54 -13.28 3.64 11.37
C ASP A 54 -14.28 2.53 10.99
N GLY A 55 -14.02 1.30 11.44
CA GLY A 55 -14.88 0.15 11.17
C GLY A 55 -14.73 -0.44 9.76
N ILE A 56 -13.82 0.07 8.95
CA ILE A 56 -13.59 -0.38 7.57
C ILE A 56 -12.30 -1.19 7.50
N ARG A 57 -12.42 -2.42 7.00
CA ARG A 57 -11.28 -3.30 6.79
C ARG A 57 -10.56 -2.92 5.50
N GLY A 58 -9.24 -2.88 5.57
CA GLY A 58 -8.44 -2.56 4.39
C GLY A 58 -6.94 -2.70 4.65
N LEU A 59 -6.16 -2.22 3.70
CA LEU A 59 -4.71 -2.26 3.76
C LEU A 59 -4.16 -0.85 3.94
N ARG A 60 -3.29 -0.69 4.93
CA ARG A 60 -2.54 0.54 5.07
C ARG A 60 -1.12 0.30 4.58
N VAL A 61 -0.66 1.21 3.75
CA VAL A 61 0.64 1.11 3.08
C VAL A 61 1.50 2.28 3.53
N TRP A 62 2.62 1.99 4.17
CA TRP A 62 3.60 2.99 4.59
C TRP A 62 4.80 2.94 3.65
N ARG A 63 5.23 4.09 3.16
CA ARG A 63 6.49 4.17 2.44
C ARG A 63 7.62 4.36 3.46
N VAL A 64 8.62 3.49 3.39
CA VAL A 64 9.74 3.50 4.33
C VAL A 64 11.05 3.77 3.59
N ASN A 65 12.06 4.18 4.34
CA ASN A 65 13.39 4.36 3.78
C ASN A 65 13.96 2.99 3.43
N ARG A 66 14.45 2.83 2.21
CA ARG A 66 15.00 1.56 1.73
C ARG A 66 16.14 1.05 2.61
N LEU A 67 16.93 1.94 3.18
CA LEU A 67 18.03 1.58 4.09
C LEU A 67 17.55 1.01 5.41
N GLN A 68 16.31 1.33 5.82
CA GLN A 68 15.68 0.82 7.04
C GLN A 68 14.85 -0.42 6.78
N PHE A 69 14.60 -0.76 5.53
CA PHE A 69 13.75 -1.87 5.15
C PHE A 69 14.59 -3.14 5.12
N LYS A 70 14.31 -4.05 6.05
CA LYS A 70 14.96 -5.37 6.08
C LYS A 70 14.00 -6.40 5.52
N ARG A 71 14.36 -6.98 4.40
CA ARG A 71 13.63 -8.08 3.80
C ARG A 71 14.31 -9.37 4.24
N ASN A 72 13.57 -10.19 4.97
CA ASN A 72 14.07 -11.51 5.34
C ASN A 72 13.61 -12.54 4.33
#